data_4e92bc97266756b4fafc5f6c1986357f
#
_entry.id   4e92bc97266756b4fafc5f6c1986357f
#
_cell.length_a   1.000
_cell.length_b   1.000
_cell.length_c   1.000
_cell.angle_alpha   90.00
_cell.angle_beta   90.00
_cell.angle_gamma   90.00
#
_symmetry.space_group_name_H-M   'P 1'
#
loop_
_entity.id
_entity.type
_entity.pdbx_description
1 polymer ?
#
loop_
_entity_poly.entity_id
_entity_poly.type
_entity_poly.pdbx_seq_one_letter_code
_entity_poly.pdbx_strand_id
1 'polypeptide(L)'
;MSDLRRIIWLASYPKSGNTWMRSLLANYFMPPGQAPDINNLRRFTTADVRQDFFDKANSGPFSSPNVADWLRVRPKALALIAGSKPGTHFVKTHCQAVRYEGQDLIPPQLTAGAIYMLRNPFDLAPSFARHQSADIDTAIERMCNPDAMMGTDTGIRDALGRWDDHIRSWVEAPGLPRHVVRYEDMLTQAPQTVRGLLKFLSVEPNSAKLAKAIKATSFKNLKKQEEELGFTERPDGMKTFFAKGQAGVWRDELTAGQVARIREEFLPTLENWYPELLEETKDFAKAG
;
A
#
# COMPACT_ATOMS: atom_id res chain seq x y z
N MET A 1 -2.81 -28.77 -15.29
CA MET A 1 -3.48 -27.48 -15.08
C MET A 1 -2.43 -26.43 -14.89
N SER A 2 -2.40 -25.36 -15.70
CA SER A 2 -1.43 -24.27 -15.50
C SER A 2 -1.69 -23.61 -14.13
N ASP A 3 -0.62 -23.41 -13.33
CA ASP A 3 -0.73 -22.71 -12.06
C ASP A 3 -1.26 -21.32 -12.31
N LEU A 4 -2.44 -21.00 -11.79
CA LEU A 4 -3.11 -19.72 -11.95
C LEU A 4 -2.62 -18.68 -10.92
N ARG A 5 -1.76 -19.08 -9.97
CA ARG A 5 -1.15 -18.18 -8.97
C ARG A 5 -0.12 -17.28 -9.64
N ARG A 6 -0.58 -16.15 -10.14
CA ARG A 6 0.24 -15.20 -10.93
C ARG A 6 0.39 -13.84 -10.29
N ILE A 7 -0.36 -13.55 -9.23
CA ILE A 7 -0.33 -12.24 -8.60
C ILE A 7 0.63 -12.26 -7.42
N ILE A 8 1.61 -11.34 -7.44
CA ILE A 8 2.33 -10.88 -6.26
C ILE A 8 1.71 -9.55 -5.87
N TRP A 9 1.04 -9.55 -4.73
CA TRP A 9 0.40 -8.34 -4.23
C TRP A 9 1.42 -7.33 -3.73
N LEU A 10 1.29 -6.08 -4.14
CA LEU A 10 1.90 -4.93 -3.48
C LEU A 10 0.84 -4.32 -2.58
N ALA A 11 0.77 -4.84 -1.37
CA ALA A 11 -0.28 -4.52 -0.41
C ALA A 11 0.20 -3.51 0.61
N SER A 12 -0.69 -2.63 1.03
CA SER A 12 -0.42 -1.65 2.08
C SER A 12 -1.71 -0.98 2.55
N TYR A 13 -1.74 -0.53 3.80
CA TYR A 13 -2.66 0.56 4.13
C TYR A 13 -2.28 1.81 3.29
N PRO A 14 -3.25 2.67 2.88
CA PRO A 14 -2.94 3.87 2.12
C PRO A 14 -1.84 4.72 2.79
N LYS A 15 -0.98 5.37 1.99
CA LYS A 15 0.13 6.23 2.45
C LYS A 15 1.31 5.53 3.15
N SER A 16 1.41 4.20 3.04
CA SER A 16 2.54 3.41 3.59
C SER A 16 3.70 3.19 2.61
N GLY A 17 3.79 3.95 1.52
CA GLY A 17 4.93 3.90 0.60
C GLY A 17 4.73 3.01 -0.64
N ASN A 18 3.50 2.61 -0.98
CA ASN A 18 3.19 1.76 -2.13
C ASN A 18 3.76 2.32 -3.46
N THR A 19 3.57 3.60 -3.73
CA THR A 19 4.12 4.27 -4.94
C THR A 19 5.65 4.21 -4.99
N TRP A 20 6.32 4.39 -3.85
CA TRP A 20 7.77 4.28 -3.76
C TRP A 20 8.24 2.84 -4.10
N MET A 21 7.62 1.83 -3.50
CA MET A 21 7.92 0.42 -3.76
C MET A 21 7.71 0.07 -5.25
N ARG A 22 6.61 0.49 -5.84
CA ARG A 22 6.31 0.29 -7.27
C ARG A 22 7.38 0.92 -8.16
N SER A 23 7.78 2.15 -7.86
CA SER A 23 8.86 2.85 -8.58
C SER A 23 10.19 2.11 -8.45
N LEU A 24 10.53 1.65 -7.24
CA LEU A 24 11.78 0.93 -6.98
C LEU A 24 11.83 -0.39 -7.74
N LEU A 25 10.77 -1.20 -7.65
CA LEU A 25 10.70 -2.48 -8.36
C LEU A 25 10.73 -2.27 -9.89
N ALA A 26 10.04 -1.26 -10.41
CA ALA A 26 10.10 -0.92 -11.83
C ALA A 26 11.54 -0.56 -12.27
N ASN A 27 12.24 0.26 -11.49
CA ASN A 27 13.63 0.63 -11.78
C ASN A 27 14.60 -0.53 -11.64
N TYR A 28 14.28 -1.54 -10.82
CA TYR A 28 15.11 -2.73 -10.69
C TYR A 28 14.87 -3.76 -11.79
N PHE A 29 13.60 -4.05 -12.13
CA PHE A 29 13.25 -5.15 -13.03
C PHE A 29 13.19 -4.77 -14.49
N MET A 30 12.82 -3.54 -14.83
CA MET A 30 12.74 -3.12 -16.23
C MET A 30 14.14 -2.89 -16.85
N PRO A 31 14.27 -3.03 -18.17
CA PRO A 31 15.52 -2.74 -18.85
C PRO A 31 16.01 -1.30 -18.58
N PRO A 32 17.32 -1.06 -18.59
CA PRO A 32 17.87 0.28 -18.41
C PRO A 32 17.25 1.30 -19.37
N GLY A 33 16.81 2.45 -18.83
CA GLY A 33 16.18 3.51 -19.61
C GLY A 33 14.68 3.30 -19.93
N GLN A 34 14.11 2.15 -19.57
CA GLN A 34 12.70 1.84 -19.80
C GLN A 34 11.84 1.91 -18.54
N ALA A 35 12.43 2.14 -17.36
CA ALA A 35 11.68 2.31 -16.13
C ALA A 35 10.72 3.51 -16.27
N PRO A 36 9.44 3.33 -15.95
CA PRO A 36 8.46 4.39 -16.08
C PRO A 36 8.69 5.48 -15.04
N ASP A 37 8.33 6.71 -15.36
CA ASP A 37 8.13 7.76 -14.40
C ASP A 37 6.93 7.46 -13.47
N ILE A 38 6.70 8.33 -12.48
CA ILE A 38 5.63 8.14 -11.49
C ILE A 38 4.22 8.06 -12.08
N ASN A 39 3.97 8.67 -13.23
CA ASN A 39 2.67 8.67 -13.91
C ASN A 39 2.43 7.42 -14.76
N ASN A 40 3.49 6.69 -15.09
CA ASN A 40 3.45 5.54 -15.97
C ASN A 40 3.71 4.19 -15.24
N LEU A 41 3.64 4.16 -13.91
CA LEU A 41 3.87 2.95 -13.10
C LEU A 41 2.95 1.78 -13.49
N ARG A 42 1.77 2.04 -14.04
CA ARG A 42 0.85 1.01 -14.59
C ARG A 42 1.44 0.17 -15.73
N ARG A 43 2.52 0.61 -16.36
CA ARG A 43 3.27 -0.21 -17.34
C ARG A 43 3.94 -1.40 -16.67
N PHE A 44 4.33 -1.24 -15.41
CA PHE A 44 4.97 -2.27 -14.60
C PHE A 44 3.98 -2.98 -13.67
N THR A 45 3.18 -2.23 -12.90
CA THR A 45 2.20 -2.75 -11.93
C THR A 45 0.78 -2.42 -12.35
N THR A 46 -0.15 -3.37 -12.12
CA THR A 46 -1.59 -3.11 -12.23
C THR A 46 -2.16 -2.82 -10.84
N ALA A 47 -3.28 -2.09 -10.74
CA ALA A 47 -4.06 -1.98 -9.51
C ALA A 47 -5.30 -2.86 -9.60
N ASP A 48 -5.73 -3.44 -8.48
CA ASP A 48 -6.91 -4.28 -8.40
C ASP A 48 -8.24 -3.53 -8.50
N VAL A 49 -8.18 -2.20 -8.43
CA VAL A 49 -9.33 -1.27 -8.58
C VAL A 49 -9.44 -0.65 -9.98
N ARG A 50 -8.81 -1.25 -10.99
CA ARG A 50 -8.82 -0.69 -12.36
C ARG A 50 -10.16 -0.85 -13.04
N GLN A 51 -10.75 0.26 -13.45
CA GLN A 51 -12.05 0.35 -14.11
C GLN A 51 -12.19 -0.55 -15.33
N ASP A 52 -11.19 -0.58 -16.23
CA ASP A 52 -11.24 -1.36 -17.46
C ASP A 52 -11.37 -2.87 -17.25
N PHE A 53 -10.87 -3.41 -16.13
CA PHE A 53 -11.08 -4.81 -15.77
C PHE A 53 -12.46 -5.07 -15.18
N PHE A 54 -13.00 -4.12 -14.42
CA PHE A 54 -14.36 -4.20 -13.91
C PHE A 54 -15.38 -4.09 -15.04
N ASP A 55 -15.17 -3.20 -16.02
CA ASP A 55 -16.01 -3.09 -17.20
C ASP A 55 -16.05 -4.40 -18.01
N LYS A 56 -14.88 -5.00 -18.24
CA LYS A 56 -14.77 -6.30 -18.92
C LYS A 56 -15.43 -7.42 -18.11
N ALA A 57 -15.25 -7.45 -16.81
CA ALA A 57 -15.84 -8.44 -15.93
C ALA A 57 -17.38 -8.32 -15.87
N ASN A 58 -17.88 -7.10 -15.93
CA ASN A 58 -19.31 -6.77 -15.94
C ASN A 58 -19.96 -6.93 -17.34
N SER A 59 -19.16 -7.14 -18.39
CA SER A 59 -19.60 -7.15 -19.80
C SER A 59 -20.23 -5.84 -20.26
N GLY A 60 -19.73 -4.70 -19.74
CA GLY A 60 -20.14 -3.33 -19.99
C GLY A 60 -19.66 -2.42 -18.87
N PRO A 61 -19.85 -1.11 -18.98
CA PRO A 61 -19.43 -0.16 -17.96
C PRO A 61 -19.92 -0.57 -16.56
N PHE A 62 -18.97 -0.61 -15.60
CA PHE A 62 -19.31 -0.88 -14.19
C PHE A 62 -19.44 0.45 -13.45
N SER A 63 -20.62 0.67 -12.87
CA SER A 63 -20.89 1.75 -11.93
C SER A 63 -22.02 1.33 -11.01
N SER A 64 -21.75 1.27 -9.70
CA SER A 64 -22.75 0.95 -8.69
C SER A 64 -22.34 1.48 -7.32
N PRO A 65 -23.24 2.12 -6.55
CA PRO A 65 -22.98 2.50 -5.18
C PRO A 65 -23.02 1.30 -4.21
N ASN A 66 -23.52 0.14 -4.65
CA ASN A 66 -23.72 -1.02 -3.79
C ASN A 66 -22.46 -1.86 -3.65
N VAL A 67 -22.09 -2.19 -2.42
CA VAL A 67 -20.95 -3.09 -2.11
C VAL A 67 -21.17 -4.48 -2.71
N ALA A 68 -22.42 -5.00 -2.67
CA ALA A 68 -22.75 -6.31 -3.24
C ALA A 68 -22.45 -6.40 -4.74
N ASP A 69 -22.70 -5.36 -5.52
CA ASP A 69 -22.37 -5.34 -6.95
C ASP A 69 -20.87 -5.36 -7.20
N TRP A 70 -20.11 -4.60 -6.42
CA TRP A 70 -18.64 -4.63 -6.47
C TRP A 70 -18.11 -6.03 -6.14
N LEU A 71 -18.60 -6.66 -5.05
CA LEU A 71 -18.22 -8.01 -4.65
C LEU A 71 -18.56 -9.05 -5.75
N ARG A 72 -19.72 -8.94 -6.37
CA ARG A 72 -20.15 -9.85 -7.46
C ARG A 72 -19.21 -9.78 -8.66
N VAL A 73 -18.69 -8.63 -9.01
CA VAL A 73 -17.86 -8.41 -10.21
C VAL A 73 -16.37 -8.64 -9.93
N ARG A 74 -15.89 -8.33 -8.71
CA ARG A 74 -14.48 -8.37 -8.32
C ARG A 74 -13.77 -9.70 -8.63
N PRO A 75 -14.29 -10.90 -8.33
CA PRO A 75 -13.57 -12.14 -8.60
C PRO A 75 -13.23 -12.32 -10.09
N LYS A 76 -14.15 -11.98 -10.99
CA LYS A 76 -13.91 -12.03 -12.44
C LYS A 76 -12.91 -10.96 -12.88
N ALA A 77 -12.98 -9.75 -12.33
CA ALA A 77 -12.02 -8.70 -12.59
C ALA A 77 -10.59 -9.11 -12.18
N LEU A 78 -10.42 -9.71 -10.99
CA LEU A 78 -9.15 -10.22 -10.51
C LEU A 78 -8.62 -11.39 -11.36
N ALA A 79 -9.48 -12.29 -11.83
CA ALA A 79 -9.09 -13.35 -12.76
C ALA A 79 -8.60 -12.78 -14.10
N LEU A 80 -9.26 -11.75 -14.64
CA LEU A 80 -8.82 -11.04 -15.83
C LEU A 80 -7.47 -10.33 -15.61
N ILE A 81 -7.27 -9.71 -14.43
CA ILE A 81 -5.97 -9.11 -14.05
C ILE A 81 -4.89 -10.19 -14.03
N ALA A 82 -5.12 -11.32 -13.36
CA ALA A 82 -4.18 -12.44 -13.29
C ALA A 82 -3.81 -13.01 -14.66
N GLY A 83 -4.76 -13.02 -15.60
CA GLY A 83 -4.56 -13.45 -16.97
C GLY A 83 -4.02 -12.38 -17.93
N SER A 84 -3.86 -11.12 -17.49
CA SER A 84 -3.55 -9.99 -18.38
C SER A 84 -2.12 -9.95 -18.91
N LYS A 85 -1.20 -10.67 -18.25
CA LYS A 85 0.21 -10.77 -18.62
C LYS A 85 0.69 -12.24 -18.48
N PRO A 86 1.68 -12.67 -19.24
CA PRO A 86 2.30 -13.97 -19.03
C PRO A 86 3.10 -13.98 -17.72
N GLY A 87 3.14 -15.13 -17.04
CA GLY A 87 3.90 -15.33 -15.80
C GLY A 87 3.35 -14.54 -14.60
N THR A 88 4.18 -14.43 -13.58
CA THR A 88 3.87 -13.73 -12.35
C THR A 88 4.10 -12.23 -12.50
N HIS A 89 3.20 -11.42 -11.96
CA HIS A 89 3.30 -9.95 -12.04
C HIS A 89 2.75 -9.27 -10.78
N PHE A 90 3.14 -8.02 -10.58
CA PHE A 90 2.77 -7.24 -9.41
C PHE A 90 1.41 -6.57 -9.58
N VAL A 91 0.58 -6.66 -8.54
CA VAL A 91 -0.73 -5.98 -8.47
C VAL A 91 -0.81 -5.17 -7.17
N LYS A 92 -1.04 -3.85 -7.30
CA LYS A 92 -1.28 -2.96 -6.16
C LYS A 92 -2.65 -3.23 -5.58
N THR A 93 -2.73 -3.27 -4.24
CA THR A 93 -4.00 -3.29 -3.50
C THR A 93 -3.90 -2.51 -2.20
N HIS A 94 -5.04 -1.98 -1.76
CA HIS A 94 -5.25 -1.46 -0.41
C HIS A 94 -6.36 -2.23 0.33
N CYS A 95 -6.86 -3.33 -0.25
CA CYS A 95 -7.79 -4.21 0.46
C CYS A 95 -7.09 -5.01 1.56
N GLN A 96 -7.83 -5.31 2.61
CA GLN A 96 -7.47 -6.35 3.58
C GLN A 96 -7.42 -7.73 2.90
N ALA A 97 -6.60 -8.63 3.44
CA ALA A 97 -6.58 -10.04 3.04
C ALA A 97 -7.59 -10.84 3.88
N VAL A 98 -8.85 -10.54 3.69
CA VAL A 98 -9.97 -11.16 4.44
C VAL A 98 -11.01 -11.77 3.52
N ARG A 99 -11.85 -12.60 4.09
CA ARG A 99 -13.12 -13.00 3.50
C ARG A 99 -14.19 -12.00 3.91
N TYR A 100 -14.71 -11.27 2.94
CA TYR A 100 -15.72 -10.22 3.13
C TYR A 100 -17.04 -10.66 2.48
N GLU A 101 -18.12 -10.69 3.25
CA GLU A 101 -19.44 -11.19 2.79
C GLU A 101 -19.37 -12.50 1.97
N GLY A 102 -18.56 -13.45 2.45
CA GLY A 102 -18.43 -14.78 1.83
C GLY A 102 -17.45 -14.84 0.65
N GLN A 103 -16.81 -13.74 0.25
CA GLN A 103 -15.83 -13.71 -0.85
C GLN A 103 -14.43 -13.37 -0.35
N ASP A 104 -13.42 -14.07 -0.87
CA ASP A 104 -12.02 -13.75 -0.60
C ASP A 104 -11.63 -12.50 -1.38
N LEU A 105 -11.31 -11.42 -0.68
CA LEU A 105 -10.81 -10.19 -1.34
C LEU A 105 -9.46 -10.41 -2.00
N ILE A 106 -8.67 -11.35 -1.47
CA ILE A 106 -7.37 -11.77 -1.99
C ILE A 106 -7.45 -13.28 -2.27
N PRO A 107 -7.88 -13.67 -3.49
CA PRO A 107 -8.15 -15.06 -3.80
C PRO A 107 -6.88 -15.92 -3.77
N PRO A 108 -6.78 -16.95 -2.91
CA PRO A 108 -5.58 -17.78 -2.80
C PRO A 108 -5.18 -18.45 -4.12
N GLN A 109 -6.17 -18.82 -4.95
CA GLN A 109 -5.95 -19.48 -6.25
C GLN A 109 -5.28 -18.56 -7.29
N LEU A 110 -5.32 -17.24 -7.12
CA LEU A 110 -4.66 -16.27 -7.99
C LEU A 110 -3.36 -15.74 -7.39
N THR A 111 -3.10 -15.98 -6.09
CA THR A 111 -2.05 -15.36 -5.30
C THR A 111 -0.79 -16.22 -5.28
N ALA A 112 0.31 -15.69 -5.80
CA ALA A 112 1.65 -16.28 -5.69
C ALA A 112 2.36 -15.84 -4.40
N GLY A 113 2.06 -14.62 -3.90
CA GLY A 113 2.62 -14.07 -2.68
C GLY A 113 2.27 -12.61 -2.49
N ALA A 114 2.81 -12.01 -1.43
CA ALA A 114 2.58 -10.60 -1.11
C ALA A 114 3.84 -9.90 -0.59
N ILE A 115 4.00 -8.65 -0.97
CA ILE A 115 4.90 -7.68 -0.36
C ILE A 115 4.00 -6.69 0.37
N TYR A 116 4.07 -6.71 1.69
CA TYR A 116 3.25 -5.84 2.53
C TYR A 116 4.07 -4.66 3.02
N MET A 117 3.70 -3.44 2.62
CA MET A 117 4.34 -2.22 3.11
C MET A 117 3.64 -1.73 4.34
N LEU A 118 4.38 -1.71 5.45
CA LEU A 118 3.96 -1.25 6.77
C LEU A 118 4.54 0.14 7.04
N ARG A 119 3.78 1.02 7.65
CA ARG A 119 4.24 2.32 8.14
C ARG A 119 3.68 2.58 9.51
N ASN A 120 4.45 3.23 10.39
CA ASN A 120 3.99 3.57 11.73
C ASN A 120 2.74 4.47 11.69
N PRO A 121 1.78 4.29 12.60
CA PRO A 121 0.49 4.98 12.55
C PRO A 121 0.59 6.47 12.90
N PHE A 122 1.62 6.88 13.65
CA PHE A 122 1.82 8.27 14.00
C PHE A 122 2.16 9.13 12.76
N ASP A 123 3.10 8.68 11.91
CA ASP A 123 3.41 9.36 10.65
C ASP A 123 2.36 9.11 9.55
N LEU A 124 1.62 8.00 9.66
CA LEU A 124 0.58 7.65 8.70
C LEU A 124 -0.62 8.58 8.84
N ALA A 125 -1.09 8.86 10.06
CA ALA A 125 -2.29 9.66 10.32
C ALA A 125 -2.24 11.05 9.63
N PRO A 126 -1.22 11.90 9.81
CA PRO A 126 -1.17 13.19 9.13
C PRO A 126 -1.01 13.06 7.61
N SER A 127 -0.31 12.02 7.13
CA SER A 127 -0.21 11.74 5.68
C SER A 127 -1.54 11.28 5.08
N PHE A 128 -2.33 10.52 5.83
CA PHE A 128 -3.64 10.05 5.42
C PHE A 128 -4.68 11.18 5.46
N ALA A 129 -4.63 12.05 6.47
CA ALA A 129 -5.44 13.26 6.57
C ALA A 129 -5.26 14.14 5.31
N ARG A 130 -4.02 14.46 4.95
CA ARG A 130 -3.72 15.22 3.71
C ARG A 130 -4.24 14.53 2.45
N HIS A 131 -4.13 13.22 2.39
CA HIS A 131 -4.61 12.44 1.23
C HIS A 131 -6.11 12.48 1.05
N GLN A 132 -6.83 12.60 2.14
CA GLN A 132 -8.29 12.62 2.16
C GLN A 132 -8.88 14.04 2.24
N SER A 133 -8.03 15.08 2.21
CA SER A 133 -8.44 16.47 2.43
C SER A 133 -9.26 16.64 3.71
N ALA A 134 -8.86 15.92 4.78
CA ALA A 134 -9.49 15.91 6.09
C ALA A 134 -8.52 16.41 7.18
N ASP A 135 -9.02 16.66 8.38
CA ASP A 135 -8.20 16.88 9.56
C ASP A 135 -7.61 15.55 10.11
N ILE A 136 -6.66 15.68 11.04
CA ILE A 136 -5.96 14.52 11.60
C ILE A 136 -6.89 13.66 12.46
N ASP A 137 -7.81 14.26 13.21
CA ASP A 137 -8.74 13.50 14.07
C ASP A 137 -9.68 12.63 13.23
N THR A 138 -10.20 13.17 12.13
CA THR A 138 -10.99 12.41 11.14
C THR A 138 -10.16 11.26 10.53
N ALA A 139 -8.89 11.49 10.23
CA ALA A 139 -8.01 10.44 9.71
C ALA A 139 -7.77 9.32 10.75
N ILE A 140 -7.53 9.67 12.02
CA ILE A 140 -7.39 8.71 13.12
C ILE A 140 -8.70 7.91 13.30
N GLU A 141 -9.85 8.58 13.29
CA GLU A 141 -11.14 7.91 13.37
C GLU A 141 -11.34 6.88 12.25
N ARG A 142 -11.00 7.24 11.02
CA ARG A 142 -11.04 6.30 9.88
C ARG A 142 -10.06 5.15 10.03
N MET A 143 -8.86 5.40 10.58
CA MET A 143 -7.89 4.34 10.87
C MET A 143 -8.39 3.37 11.96
N CYS A 144 -9.27 3.82 12.84
CA CYS A 144 -9.90 3.00 13.89
C CYS A 144 -11.21 2.31 13.43
N ASN A 145 -11.73 2.65 12.25
CA ASN A 145 -13.01 2.13 11.79
C ASN A 145 -12.85 0.74 11.14
N PRO A 146 -13.49 -0.33 11.68
CA PRO A 146 -13.43 -1.67 11.10
C PRO A 146 -14.09 -1.77 9.71
N ASP A 147 -15.02 -0.88 9.40
CA ASP A 147 -15.74 -0.85 8.12
C ASP A 147 -15.19 0.19 7.15
N ALA A 148 -13.97 0.70 7.41
CA ALA A 148 -13.37 1.72 6.56
C ALA A 148 -13.20 1.22 5.12
N MET A 149 -13.72 1.99 4.19
CA MET A 149 -13.57 1.76 2.75
C MET A 149 -13.07 3.04 2.05
N MET A 150 -12.29 2.84 1.02
CA MET A 150 -12.04 3.86 -0.01
C MET A 150 -12.70 3.40 -1.31
N GLY A 151 -13.12 4.33 -2.15
CA GLY A 151 -13.78 3.99 -3.39
C GLY A 151 -13.53 5.01 -4.49
N THR A 152 -13.81 4.59 -5.73
CA THR A 152 -13.92 5.46 -6.89
C THR A 152 -15.35 5.96 -7.05
N ASP A 153 -15.57 6.97 -7.88
CA ASP A 153 -16.90 7.49 -8.21
C ASP A 153 -17.79 6.43 -8.86
N THR A 154 -17.20 5.40 -9.45
CA THR A 154 -17.89 4.26 -10.06
C THR A 154 -18.23 3.14 -9.06
N GLY A 155 -17.85 3.29 -7.79
CA GLY A 155 -18.14 2.33 -6.73
C GLY A 155 -17.21 1.13 -6.66
N ILE A 156 -16.08 1.13 -7.37
CA ILE A 156 -15.00 0.18 -7.13
C ILE A 156 -14.31 0.56 -5.83
N ARG A 157 -14.04 -0.42 -4.95
CA ARG A 157 -13.65 -0.15 -3.57
C ARG A 157 -12.37 -0.85 -3.16
N ASP A 158 -11.67 -0.23 -2.21
CA ASP A 158 -10.68 -0.85 -1.35
C ASP A 158 -11.30 -1.00 0.06
N ALA A 159 -11.49 -2.23 0.53
CA ALA A 159 -11.92 -2.51 1.90
C ALA A 159 -10.71 -2.42 2.83
N LEU A 160 -10.58 -1.31 3.52
CA LEU A 160 -9.42 -1.00 4.36
C LEU A 160 -9.52 -1.64 5.74
N GLY A 161 -10.70 -1.49 6.40
CA GLY A 161 -10.87 -1.79 7.81
C GLY A 161 -9.97 -0.95 8.72
N ARG A 162 -9.84 -1.35 9.98
CA ARG A 162 -8.89 -0.74 10.92
C ARG A 162 -7.45 -0.92 10.44
N TRP A 163 -6.59 0.03 10.78
CA TRP A 163 -5.18 -0.02 10.41
C TRP A 163 -4.46 -1.28 10.92
N ASP A 164 -4.68 -1.66 12.18
CA ASP A 164 -4.10 -2.84 12.81
C ASP A 164 -4.71 -4.15 12.29
N ASP A 165 -6.02 -4.21 12.05
CA ASP A 165 -6.69 -5.35 11.41
C ASP A 165 -6.21 -5.55 9.98
N HIS A 166 -5.98 -4.47 9.26
CA HIS A 166 -5.39 -4.53 7.92
C HIS A 166 -4.02 -5.21 7.94
N ILE A 167 -3.15 -4.84 8.89
CA ILE A 167 -1.83 -5.48 9.06
C ILE A 167 -2.01 -6.95 9.37
N ARG A 168 -2.79 -7.29 10.39
CA ARG A 168 -3.04 -8.67 10.82
C ARG A 168 -3.56 -9.53 9.68
N SER A 169 -4.49 -9.00 8.90
CA SER A 169 -5.07 -9.74 7.77
C SER A 169 -4.02 -10.22 6.76
N TRP A 170 -2.96 -9.45 6.56
CA TRP A 170 -1.87 -9.80 5.65
C TRP A 170 -0.78 -10.63 6.32
N VAL A 171 -0.39 -10.26 7.54
CA VAL A 171 0.76 -10.89 8.21
C VAL A 171 0.41 -12.22 8.88
N GLU A 172 -0.86 -12.46 9.16
CA GLU A 172 -1.34 -13.69 9.78
C GLU A 172 -2.11 -14.60 8.80
N ALA A 173 -2.31 -14.17 7.53
CA ALA A 173 -3.04 -14.94 6.54
C ALA A 173 -2.46 -16.36 6.37
N PRO A 174 -3.23 -17.43 6.63
CA PRO A 174 -2.72 -18.79 6.52
C PRO A 174 -2.31 -19.13 5.08
N GLY A 175 -1.15 -19.76 4.91
CA GLY A 175 -0.67 -20.25 3.61
C GLY A 175 -0.31 -19.16 2.59
N LEU A 176 -0.36 -17.87 2.95
CA LEU A 176 0.06 -16.77 2.08
C LEU A 176 1.56 -16.52 2.22
N PRO A 177 2.40 -16.81 1.20
CA PRO A 177 3.79 -16.38 1.18
C PRO A 177 3.85 -14.85 1.21
N ARG A 178 4.59 -14.27 2.17
CA ARG A 178 4.65 -12.82 2.32
C ARG A 178 6.00 -12.33 2.79
N HIS A 179 6.30 -11.09 2.43
CA HIS A 179 7.45 -10.34 2.91
C HIS A 179 6.97 -8.97 3.38
N VAL A 180 7.26 -8.64 4.63
CA VAL A 180 6.88 -7.34 5.21
C VAL A 180 8.04 -6.37 5.06
N VAL A 181 7.73 -5.16 4.61
CA VAL A 181 8.68 -4.05 4.45
C VAL A 181 8.19 -2.86 5.26
N ARG A 182 8.93 -2.47 6.29
CA ARG A 182 8.65 -1.22 7.00
C ARG A 182 9.12 -0.03 6.16
N TYR A 183 8.30 0.99 6.09
CA TYR A 183 8.63 2.26 5.41
C TYR A 183 9.88 2.89 5.99
N GLU A 184 10.04 2.83 7.31
CA GLU A 184 11.16 3.36 8.06
C GLU A 184 12.48 2.63 7.70
N ASP A 185 12.43 1.31 7.49
CA ASP A 185 13.61 0.54 7.06
C ASP A 185 14.01 0.88 5.62
N MET A 186 13.06 1.21 4.78
CA MET A 186 13.35 1.72 3.43
C MET A 186 14.05 3.09 3.46
N LEU A 187 13.77 3.93 4.47
CA LEU A 187 14.46 5.21 4.65
C LEU A 187 15.89 5.05 5.17
N THR A 188 16.10 4.17 6.12
CA THR A 188 17.35 4.08 6.90
C THR A 188 18.30 3.02 6.37
N GLN A 189 17.80 1.93 5.80
CA GLN A 189 18.57 0.75 5.39
C GLN A 189 18.07 0.14 4.07
N ALA A 190 17.68 0.97 3.10
CA ALA A 190 17.14 0.53 1.83
C ALA A 190 17.92 -0.62 1.15
N PRO A 191 19.27 -0.65 1.11
CA PRO A 191 19.99 -1.75 0.48
C PRO A 191 19.74 -3.12 1.12
N GLN A 192 19.68 -3.21 2.46
CA GLN A 192 19.37 -4.45 3.17
C GLN A 192 17.93 -4.86 2.97
N THR A 193 17.01 -3.93 3.15
CA THR A 193 15.56 -4.13 3.01
C THR A 193 15.22 -4.67 1.62
N VAL A 194 15.76 -4.06 0.56
CA VAL A 194 15.50 -4.50 -0.81
C VAL A 194 16.19 -5.82 -1.15
N ARG A 195 17.37 -6.11 -0.59
CA ARG A 195 17.99 -7.46 -0.75
C ARG A 195 17.09 -8.55 -0.13
N GLY A 196 16.52 -8.32 1.05
CA GLY A 196 15.57 -9.24 1.68
C GLY A 196 14.35 -9.49 0.80
N LEU A 197 13.78 -8.42 0.25
CA LEU A 197 12.66 -8.47 -0.68
C LEU A 197 13.01 -9.25 -1.97
N LEU A 198 14.18 -9.02 -2.58
CA LEU A 198 14.60 -9.74 -3.79
C LEU A 198 14.79 -11.24 -3.51
N LYS A 199 15.36 -11.61 -2.35
CA LYS A 199 15.45 -13.01 -1.92
C LYS A 199 14.08 -13.66 -1.78
N PHE A 200 13.12 -12.97 -1.18
CA PHE A 200 11.74 -13.44 -1.10
C PHE A 200 11.15 -13.71 -2.50
N LEU A 201 11.46 -12.88 -3.48
CA LEU A 201 11.07 -13.04 -4.88
C LEU A 201 11.90 -14.11 -5.62
N SER A 202 12.81 -14.82 -4.95
CA SER A 202 13.75 -15.77 -5.55
C SER A 202 14.63 -15.14 -6.64
N VAL A 203 14.97 -13.85 -6.46
CA VAL A 203 15.84 -13.09 -7.37
C VAL A 203 17.18 -12.85 -6.69
N GLU A 204 18.28 -13.28 -7.33
CA GLU A 204 19.63 -12.99 -6.85
C GLU A 204 19.91 -11.47 -6.95
N PRO A 205 20.24 -10.80 -5.83
CA PRO A 205 20.43 -9.36 -5.81
C PRO A 205 21.66 -8.91 -6.61
N ASN A 206 21.47 -8.09 -7.64
CA ASN A 206 22.56 -7.41 -8.32
C ASN A 206 22.83 -6.05 -7.66
N SER A 207 23.99 -5.90 -7.04
CA SER A 207 24.31 -4.71 -6.24
C SER A 207 24.35 -3.41 -7.06
N ALA A 208 24.79 -3.44 -8.31
CA ALA A 208 24.84 -2.26 -9.18
C ALA A 208 23.43 -1.83 -9.61
N LYS A 209 22.58 -2.79 -10.02
CA LYS A 209 21.15 -2.51 -10.32
C LYS A 209 20.42 -1.97 -9.09
N LEU A 210 20.67 -2.56 -7.94
CA LEU A 210 20.08 -2.15 -6.68
C LEU A 210 20.42 -0.70 -6.31
N ALA A 211 21.72 -0.35 -6.34
CA ALA A 211 22.16 1.00 -6.05
C ALA A 211 21.56 2.02 -7.03
N LYS A 212 21.48 1.68 -8.32
CA LYS A 212 20.86 2.51 -9.35
C LYS A 212 19.35 2.71 -9.08
N ALA A 213 18.62 1.64 -8.76
CA ALA A 213 17.19 1.70 -8.48
C ALA A 213 16.90 2.56 -7.22
N ILE A 214 17.65 2.36 -6.14
CA ILE A 214 17.50 3.15 -4.90
C ILE A 214 17.78 4.64 -5.19
N LYS A 215 18.85 4.96 -5.92
CA LYS A 215 19.17 6.34 -6.29
C LYS A 215 18.07 6.97 -7.15
N ALA A 216 17.58 6.26 -8.17
CA ALA A 216 16.55 6.75 -9.08
C ALA A 216 15.22 7.03 -8.34
N THR A 217 14.92 6.27 -7.30
CA THR A 217 13.68 6.37 -6.52
C THR A 217 13.86 7.05 -5.16
N SER A 218 14.96 7.77 -4.98
CA SER A 218 15.13 8.62 -3.80
C SER A 218 13.97 9.63 -3.69
N PHE A 219 13.59 9.99 -2.47
CA PHE A 219 12.49 10.95 -2.27
C PHE A 219 12.70 12.25 -3.06
N LYS A 220 13.94 12.76 -3.10
CA LYS A 220 14.30 13.94 -3.90
C LYS A 220 13.94 13.76 -5.37
N ASN A 221 14.24 12.59 -5.95
CA ASN A 221 13.97 12.33 -7.36
C ASN A 221 12.48 12.12 -7.64
N LEU A 222 11.73 11.44 -6.75
CA LEU A 222 10.29 11.27 -6.90
C LEU A 222 9.55 12.61 -6.77
N LYS A 223 9.96 13.45 -5.81
CA LYS A 223 9.42 14.79 -5.64
C LYS A 223 9.71 15.67 -6.87
N LYS A 224 10.92 15.61 -7.40
CA LYS A 224 11.29 16.33 -8.64
C LYS A 224 10.42 15.88 -9.82
N GLN A 225 10.15 14.57 -9.98
CA GLN A 225 9.25 14.10 -11.03
C GLN A 225 7.82 14.64 -10.84
N GLU A 226 7.31 14.69 -9.60
CA GLU A 226 6.01 15.31 -9.33
C GLU A 226 5.97 16.79 -9.67
N GLU A 227 7.03 17.54 -9.36
CA GLU A 227 7.14 18.97 -9.66
C GLU A 227 7.20 19.24 -11.18
N GLU A 228 7.90 18.41 -11.94
CA GLU A 228 8.09 18.56 -13.39
C GLU A 228 6.94 18.03 -14.23
N LEU A 229 6.32 16.90 -13.82
CA LEU A 229 5.36 16.15 -14.62
C LEU A 229 3.93 16.17 -14.04
N GLY A 230 3.77 16.69 -12.83
CA GLY A 230 2.57 16.44 -12.03
C GLY A 230 2.52 15.00 -11.53
N PHE A 231 1.44 14.60 -10.85
CA PHE A 231 1.21 13.22 -10.46
C PHE A 231 -0.26 12.83 -10.59
N THR A 232 -0.56 11.90 -11.50
CA THR A 232 -1.93 11.51 -11.86
C THR A 232 -2.67 10.70 -10.78
N GLU A 233 -1.95 10.08 -9.84
CA GLU A 233 -2.56 9.38 -8.69
C GLU A 233 -2.70 10.32 -7.47
N ARG A 234 -2.42 11.63 -7.61
CA ARG A 234 -2.62 12.62 -6.57
C ARG A 234 -4.11 12.98 -6.51
N PRO A 235 -4.77 12.84 -5.34
CA PRO A 235 -6.16 13.24 -5.18
C PRO A 235 -6.37 14.73 -5.47
N ASP A 236 -7.58 15.07 -5.93
CA ASP A 236 -8.00 16.45 -6.09
C ASP A 236 -7.92 17.19 -4.75
N GLY A 237 -7.49 18.46 -4.79
CA GLY A 237 -7.28 19.28 -3.59
C GLY A 237 -5.95 19.05 -2.87
N MET A 238 -5.23 17.97 -3.14
CA MET A 238 -3.90 17.73 -2.55
C MET A 238 -2.81 18.48 -3.32
N LYS A 239 -2.09 19.40 -2.66
CA LYS A 239 -1.04 20.22 -3.30
C LYS A 239 0.19 19.40 -3.73
N THR A 240 0.64 18.47 -2.90
CA THR A 240 1.88 17.69 -3.12
C THR A 240 1.70 16.29 -2.55
N PHE A 241 1.94 15.26 -3.37
CA PHE A 241 1.85 13.87 -2.94
C PHE A 241 3.11 13.42 -2.20
N PHE A 242 4.30 13.77 -2.73
CA PHE A 242 5.60 13.53 -2.09
C PHE A 242 5.95 14.70 -1.17
N ALA A 243 5.21 14.84 -0.04
CA ALA A 243 5.30 16.01 0.82
C ALA A 243 6.57 16.05 1.69
N LYS A 244 6.81 15.04 2.51
CA LYS A 244 7.88 15.03 3.54
C LYS A 244 8.97 13.99 3.28
N GLY A 245 8.60 12.72 2.98
CA GLY A 245 9.56 11.63 2.73
C GLY A 245 10.46 11.29 3.91
N GLN A 246 9.96 11.47 5.11
CA GLN A 246 10.69 11.31 6.37
C GLN A 246 9.85 10.49 7.35
N ALA A 247 10.52 9.89 8.33
CA ALA A 247 9.90 9.32 9.50
C ALA A 247 10.04 10.29 10.68
N GLY A 248 9.09 10.21 11.63
CA GLY A 248 9.11 11.01 12.84
C GLY A 248 8.52 12.41 12.71
N VAL A 249 7.93 12.75 11.57
CA VAL A 249 7.23 14.04 11.34
C VAL A 249 6.03 14.25 12.25
N TRP A 250 5.48 13.17 12.78
CA TRP A 250 4.38 13.20 13.72
C TRP A 250 4.64 14.06 14.97
N ARG A 251 5.91 14.20 15.37
CA ARG A 251 6.32 15.00 16.53
C ARG A 251 5.95 16.48 16.39
N ASP A 252 5.93 16.97 15.16
CA ASP A 252 5.59 18.36 14.83
C ASP A 252 4.12 18.52 14.41
N GLU A 253 3.44 17.43 14.10
CA GLU A 253 2.11 17.49 13.47
C GLU A 253 0.98 16.97 14.39
N LEU A 254 1.27 16.06 15.34
CA LEU A 254 0.28 15.51 16.24
C LEU A 254 0.24 16.24 17.58
N THR A 255 -0.94 16.42 18.11
CA THR A 255 -1.16 16.83 19.50
C THR A 255 -0.89 15.68 20.46
N ALA A 256 -0.63 15.99 21.75
CA ALA A 256 -0.46 14.97 22.77
C ALA A 256 -1.67 14.01 22.88
N GLY A 257 -2.89 14.54 22.77
CA GLY A 257 -4.12 13.73 22.78
C GLY A 257 -4.22 12.79 21.58
N GLN A 258 -3.82 13.23 20.38
CA GLN A 258 -3.78 12.37 19.19
C GLN A 258 -2.74 11.26 19.31
N VAL A 259 -1.57 11.55 19.87
CA VAL A 259 -0.55 10.54 20.17
C VAL A 259 -1.07 9.52 21.17
N ALA A 260 -1.68 9.96 22.27
CA ALA A 260 -2.28 9.08 23.29
C ALA A 260 -3.33 8.16 22.68
N ARG A 261 -4.26 8.71 21.87
CA ARG A 261 -5.29 7.94 21.18
C ARG A 261 -4.72 6.89 20.23
N ILE A 262 -3.78 7.24 19.37
CA ILE A 262 -3.13 6.29 18.43
C ILE A 262 -2.43 5.18 19.21
N ARG A 263 -1.74 5.53 20.31
CA ARG A 263 -1.07 4.58 21.16
C ARG A 263 -2.04 3.57 21.80
N GLU A 264 -3.14 4.06 22.36
CA GLU A 264 -4.17 3.23 23.00
C GLU A 264 -4.85 2.31 22.00
N GLU A 265 -5.32 2.86 20.88
CA GLU A 265 -6.07 2.14 19.84
C GLU A 265 -5.25 1.01 19.20
N PHE A 266 -3.94 1.19 19.03
CA PHE A 266 -3.10 0.28 18.26
C PHE A 266 -1.99 -0.37 19.10
N LEU A 267 -2.13 -0.38 20.44
CA LEU A 267 -1.11 -0.86 21.38
C LEU A 267 -0.54 -2.24 21.00
N PRO A 268 -1.34 -3.31 20.78
CA PRO A 268 -0.79 -4.64 20.46
C PRO A 268 0.03 -4.68 19.17
N THR A 269 -0.36 -3.89 18.18
CA THR A 269 0.36 -3.82 16.91
C THR A 269 1.65 -3.01 17.05
N LEU A 270 1.63 -1.95 17.87
CA LEU A 270 2.83 -1.17 18.18
C LEU A 270 3.84 -2.00 18.98
N GLU A 271 3.41 -2.82 19.94
CA GLU A 271 4.28 -3.75 20.66
C GLU A 271 5.03 -4.70 19.72
N ASN A 272 4.37 -5.22 18.72
CA ASN A 272 4.94 -6.17 17.79
C ASN A 272 5.84 -5.53 16.71
N TRP A 273 5.49 -4.34 16.23
CA TRP A 273 6.13 -3.76 15.05
C TRP A 273 6.93 -2.49 15.32
N TYR A 274 6.62 -1.77 16.39
CA TYR A 274 7.18 -0.46 16.71
C TYR A 274 7.41 -0.26 18.21
N PRO A 275 8.07 -1.22 18.92
CA PRO A 275 8.30 -1.10 20.36
C PRO A 275 9.11 0.16 20.73
N GLU A 276 9.97 0.63 19.80
CA GLU A 276 10.72 1.86 19.97
C GLU A 276 9.82 3.09 20.09
N LEU A 277 8.70 3.12 19.36
CA LEU A 277 7.74 4.23 19.43
C LEU A 277 6.89 4.19 20.69
N LEU A 278 6.64 3.01 21.24
CA LEU A 278 5.98 2.88 22.55
C LEU A 278 6.81 3.47 23.66
N GLU A 279 8.10 3.22 23.65
CA GLU A 279 9.01 3.82 24.65
C GLU A 279 9.08 5.34 24.46
N GLU A 280 9.19 5.82 23.23
CA GLU A 280 9.22 7.24 22.92
C GLU A 280 7.94 7.99 23.32
N THR A 281 6.79 7.32 23.18
CA THR A 281 5.46 7.93 23.45
C THR A 281 4.90 7.62 24.82
N LYS A 282 5.66 7.02 25.72
CA LYS A 282 5.17 6.58 27.04
C LYS A 282 4.60 7.71 27.91
N ASP A 283 5.17 8.90 27.82
CA ASP A 283 4.76 10.04 28.63
C ASP A 283 3.42 10.66 28.16
N PHE A 284 3.04 10.42 26.90
CA PHE A 284 1.74 10.85 26.36
C PHE A 284 0.58 9.98 26.88
N ALA A 285 0.83 8.75 27.30
CA ALA A 285 -0.18 7.86 27.88
C ALA A 285 -0.76 8.35 29.22
N LYS A 286 -0.11 9.34 29.86
CA LYS A 286 -0.51 9.88 31.18
C LYS A 286 -1.30 11.19 31.04
N ALA A 287 -1.51 11.69 29.84
CA ALA A 287 -2.13 13.00 29.57
C ALA A 287 -3.61 12.90 29.16
N GLY A 288 -4.24 11.70 29.26
CA GLY A 288 -5.64 11.43 28.95
C GLY A 288 -6.50 11.23 30.18
#